data_9fd8d540cff50f4549df9eec9f9ba596
#
_entry.id   9fd8d540cff50f4549df9eec9f9ba596
#
_cell.length_a   1.000
_cell.length_b   1.000
_cell.length_c   1.000
_cell.angle_alpha   90.00
_cell.angle_beta   90.00
_cell.angle_gamma   90.00
#
_symmetry.space_group_name_H-M   'P 1'
#
loop_
_entity.id
_entity.type
_entity.pdbx_description
1 polymer ?
#
loop_
_entity_poly.entity_id
_entity_poly.type
_entity_poly.pdbx_seq_one_letter_code
_entity_poly.pdbx_strand_id
1 'polypeptide(L)'
;MSESPSTKFIALVTIVAAPFALGAFMLAWSPAQQFSNTDPARDGYVAPRSVSELIDKTQASTVTIFCEPSEKGFGQGTGWAIELPNGVEEEFPTTLITNHHVIENCIGVDGSVTVALLFEEPVKAQIVKWDKANDLAVLAADLDIPALALSEYEPWPGYWTMALGSADGYEGSVAFGTVLNTTTNELLLTNNISKGNSGGPVVDNEGNVVGVVTFLAKDQQYNVAMSLNAFCAKILPCEEDYYWQRD
;
A
#
# COMPACT_ATOMS: atom_id res chain seq x y z
N MET A 1 25.46 14.24 -71.95
CA MET A 1 24.87 12.97 -71.43
C MET A 1 23.59 13.33 -70.69
N SER A 2 22.42 13.05 -71.28
CA SER A 2 21.17 13.34 -70.62
C SER A 2 20.80 12.14 -69.76
N GLU A 3 20.71 12.38 -68.44
CA GLU A 3 20.21 11.36 -67.52
C GLU A 3 18.77 10.97 -67.87
N SER A 4 18.47 9.68 -67.90
CA SER A 4 17.15 9.18 -68.21
C SER A 4 16.12 9.63 -67.18
N PRO A 5 14.84 9.88 -67.59
CA PRO A 5 13.76 10.28 -66.63
C PRO A 5 13.59 9.31 -65.48
N SER A 6 13.87 8.03 -65.68
CA SER A 6 13.78 6.98 -64.64
C SER A 6 14.80 7.16 -63.54
N THR A 7 16.03 7.61 -63.86
CA THR A 7 17.09 7.83 -62.84
C THR A 7 16.76 9.01 -61.93
N LYS A 8 16.16 10.07 -62.47
CA LYS A 8 15.73 11.24 -61.67
C LYS A 8 14.54 10.90 -60.75
N PHE A 9 13.62 10.06 -61.23
CA PHE A 9 12.47 9.60 -60.41
C PHE A 9 12.93 8.70 -59.25
N ILE A 10 13.82 7.76 -59.49
CA ILE A 10 14.41 6.89 -58.48
C ILE A 10 15.17 7.73 -57.41
N ALA A 11 15.97 8.70 -57.85
CA ALA A 11 16.69 9.58 -56.92
C ALA A 11 15.75 10.44 -56.07
N LEU A 12 14.62 10.93 -56.61
CA LEU A 12 13.64 11.71 -55.88
C LEU A 12 12.92 10.85 -54.84
N VAL A 13 12.51 9.62 -55.20
CA VAL A 13 11.83 8.68 -54.28
C VAL A 13 12.75 8.28 -53.11
N THR A 14 14.04 8.05 -53.38
CA THR A 14 14.99 7.72 -52.31
C THR A 14 15.28 8.91 -51.39
N ILE A 15 15.33 10.13 -51.89
CA ILE A 15 15.54 11.32 -51.05
C ILE A 15 14.35 11.61 -50.15
N VAL A 16 13.14 11.32 -50.59
CA VAL A 16 11.90 11.51 -49.78
C VAL A 16 11.63 10.32 -48.85
N ALA A 17 11.83 9.10 -49.31
CA ALA A 17 11.51 7.89 -48.52
C ALA A 17 12.56 7.60 -47.43
N ALA A 18 13.82 7.92 -47.61
CA ALA A 18 14.88 7.64 -46.63
C ALA A 18 14.67 8.34 -45.30
N PRO A 19 14.32 9.64 -45.21
CA PRO A 19 14.06 10.27 -43.89
C PRO A 19 12.81 9.72 -43.21
N PHE A 20 11.76 9.31 -43.96
CA PHE A 20 10.59 8.65 -43.38
C PHE A 20 10.91 7.26 -42.84
N ALA A 21 11.70 6.47 -43.53
CA ALA A 21 12.17 5.17 -43.08
C ALA A 21 13.08 5.29 -41.83
N LEU A 22 13.97 6.29 -41.80
CA LEU A 22 14.82 6.57 -40.65
C LEU A 22 14.02 7.05 -39.45
N GLY A 23 13.05 7.92 -39.67
CA GLY A 23 12.12 8.38 -38.61
C GLY A 23 11.28 7.27 -38.02
N ALA A 24 10.74 6.39 -38.86
CA ALA A 24 9.98 5.22 -38.40
C ALA A 24 10.87 4.23 -37.63
N PHE A 25 12.10 4.02 -38.07
CA PHE A 25 13.08 3.19 -37.37
C PHE A 25 13.48 3.78 -35.99
N MET A 26 13.71 5.09 -35.94
CA MET A 26 14.04 5.79 -34.68
C MET A 26 12.85 5.76 -33.70
N LEU A 27 11.61 5.88 -34.18
CA LEU A 27 10.40 5.76 -33.37
C LEU A 27 10.18 4.32 -32.87
N ALA A 28 10.45 3.33 -33.74
CA ALA A 28 10.35 1.91 -33.37
C ALA A 28 11.44 1.44 -32.40
N TRP A 29 12.58 2.15 -32.37
CA TRP A 29 13.73 1.80 -31.53
C TRP A 29 14.02 2.84 -30.45
N SER A 30 13.03 3.65 -30.09
CA SER A 30 13.23 4.60 -28.99
C SER A 30 13.37 3.82 -27.66
N PRO A 31 14.34 4.14 -26.82
CA PRO A 31 14.49 3.51 -25.51
C PRO A 31 13.21 3.62 -24.66
N ALA A 32 12.42 4.67 -24.87
CA ALA A 32 11.15 4.87 -24.17
C ALA A 32 10.13 3.76 -24.44
N GLN A 33 10.17 3.07 -25.60
CA GLN A 33 9.30 1.92 -25.86
C GLN A 33 9.77 0.63 -25.18
N GLN A 34 11.05 0.52 -24.84
CA GLN A 34 11.57 -0.63 -24.10
C GLN A 34 11.18 -0.56 -22.61
N PHE A 35 10.99 0.64 -22.05
CA PHE A 35 10.54 0.84 -20.67
C PHE A 35 9.02 0.85 -20.53
N SER A 36 8.26 1.01 -21.61
CA SER A 36 6.78 1.05 -21.57
C SER A 36 6.10 -0.31 -21.34
N ASN A 37 6.85 -1.40 -21.38
CA ASN A 37 6.38 -2.77 -21.13
C ASN A 37 6.85 -3.34 -19.79
N THR A 38 7.46 -2.54 -18.93
CA THR A 38 7.73 -2.95 -17.55
C THR A 38 6.40 -3.07 -16.85
N ASP A 39 6.03 -4.29 -16.50
CA ASP A 39 4.83 -4.55 -15.74
C ASP A 39 5.11 -4.19 -14.28
N PRO A 40 4.45 -3.17 -13.69
CA PRO A 40 4.66 -2.80 -12.30
C PRO A 40 4.47 -3.98 -11.34
N ALA A 41 3.56 -4.92 -11.66
CA ALA A 41 3.32 -6.14 -10.93
C ALA A 41 4.55 -7.04 -10.77
N ARG A 42 5.52 -6.89 -11.64
CA ARG A 42 6.75 -7.68 -11.66
C ARG A 42 8.00 -6.87 -11.41
N ASP A 43 7.84 -5.58 -11.17
CA ASP A 43 8.94 -4.66 -10.90
C ASP A 43 8.55 -3.66 -9.81
N GLY A 44 8.74 -4.06 -8.56
CA GLY A 44 8.45 -3.24 -7.39
C GLY A 44 9.28 -1.95 -7.30
N TYR A 45 10.28 -1.76 -8.17
CA TYR A 45 11.07 -0.52 -8.22
C TYR A 45 10.38 0.61 -9.00
N VAL A 46 9.36 0.28 -9.78
CA VAL A 46 8.64 1.24 -10.62
C VAL A 46 7.47 1.85 -9.85
N ALA A 47 7.26 3.15 -9.98
CA ALA A 47 6.06 3.80 -9.44
C ALA A 47 4.78 3.28 -10.11
N PRO A 48 3.61 3.35 -9.44
CA PRO A 48 2.34 2.91 -10.02
C PRO A 48 2.00 3.66 -11.31
N ARG A 49 1.23 3.03 -12.19
CA ARG A 49 0.78 3.64 -13.45
C ARG A 49 -0.14 4.85 -13.21
N SER A 50 -0.98 4.76 -12.19
CA SER A 50 -1.89 5.82 -11.77
C SER A 50 -1.82 5.98 -10.25
N VAL A 51 -1.08 6.99 -9.80
CA VAL A 51 -0.96 7.31 -8.37
C VAL A 51 -2.28 7.73 -7.78
N SER A 52 -3.11 8.49 -8.52
CA SER A 52 -4.42 8.94 -8.04
C SER A 52 -5.38 7.77 -7.81
N GLU A 53 -5.48 6.84 -8.74
CA GLU A 53 -6.34 5.65 -8.59
C GLU A 53 -5.88 4.76 -7.43
N LEU A 54 -4.56 4.66 -7.22
CA LEU A 54 -4.01 3.92 -6.10
C LEU A 54 -4.35 4.57 -4.76
N ILE A 55 -4.24 5.90 -4.67
CA ILE A 55 -4.65 6.66 -3.48
C ILE A 55 -6.13 6.46 -3.21
N ASP A 56 -6.99 6.69 -4.21
CA ASP A 56 -8.44 6.57 -4.07
C ASP A 56 -8.85 5.16 -3.61
N LYS A 57 -8.28 4.11 -4.25
CA LYS A 57 -8.50 2.72 -3.86
C LYS A 57 -8.10 2.46 -2.41
N THR A 58 -6.92 2.93 -2.00
CA THR A 58 -6.40 2.66 -0.66
C THR A 58 -7.15 3.46 0.40
N GLN A 59 -7.53 4.72 0.11
CA GLN A 59 -8.34 5.55 1.01
C GLN A 59 -9.74 4.96 1.25
N ALA A 60 -10.38 4.41 0.21
CA ALA A 60 -11.69 3.76 0.34
C ALA A 60 -11.69 2.53 1.26
N SER A 61 -10.52 1.96 1.52
CA SER A 61 -10.31 0.76 2.36
C SER A 61 -9.66 1.08 3.71
N THR A 62 -9.43 2.36 4.02
CA THR A 62 -8.68 2.80 5.21
C THR A 62 -9.55 3.70 6.08
N VAL A 63 -9.46 3.50 7.40
CA VAL A 63 -10.26 4.23 8.40
C VAL A 63 -9.36 4.88 9.44
N THR A 64 -9.83 5.98 10.02
CA THR A 64 -9.31 6.50 11.29
C THR A 64 -9.94 5.72 12.44
N ILE A 65 -9.13 5.30 13.41
CA ILE A 65 -9.58 4.62 14.61
C ILE A 65 -9.50 5.57 15.79
N PHE A 66 -10.57 5.62 16.57
CA PHE A 66 -10.66 6.35 17.83
C PHE A 66 -10.87 5.37 18.98
N CYS A 67 -10.01 5.44 19.98
CA CYS A 67 -10.15 4.68 21.22
C CYS A 67 -10.38 5.68 22.35
N GLU A 68 -11.62 5.74 22.87
CA GLU A 68 -12.09 6.74 23.82
C GLU A 68 -12.71 6.09 25.07
N PRO A 69 -11.95 5.41 25.92
CA PRO A 69 -12.47 4.90 27.18
C PRO A 69 -12.70 6.05 28.17
N SER A 70 -13.78 6.01 28.93
CA SER A 70 -14.19 7.10 29.81
C SER A 70 -13.18 7.50 30.91
N GLU A 71 -12.27 6.59 31.28
CA GLU A 71 -11.32 6.79 32.40
C GLU A 71 -9.85 6.65 32.01
N LYS A 72 -9.55 6.31 30.78
CA LYS A 72 -8.18 6.11 30.26
C LYS A 72 -7.91 7.10 29.13
N GLY A 73 -6.65 7.32 28.81
CA GLY A 73 -6.28 8.28 27.78
C GLY A 73 -6.82 7.94 26.39
N PHE A 74 -7.02 8.99 25.59
CA PHE A 74 -7.42 8.92 24.19
C PHE A 74 -6.33 8.25 23.31
N GLY A 75 -6.74 7.35 22.45
CA GLY A 75 -5.93 6.74 21.40
C GLY A 75 -6.49 7.08 20.02
N GLN A 76 -5.62 7.41 19.09
CA GLN A 76 -5.96 7.59 17.68
C GLN A 76 -4.92 6.89 16.81
N GLY A 77 -5.41 6.26 15.75
CA GLY A 77 -4.56 5.58 14.77
C GLY A 77 -5.33 5.33 13.48
N THR A 78 -4.82 4.43 12.71
CA THR A 78 -5.35 4.04 11.40
C THR A 78 -5.65 2.54 11.40
N GLY A 79 -6.63 2.12 10.62
CA GLY A 79 -6.92 0.74 10.29
C GLY A 79 -7.24 0.60 8.81
N TRP A 80 -7.23 -0.63 8.32
CA TRP A 80 -7.58 -0.93 6.94
C TRP A 80 -8.31 -2.26 6.84
N ALA A 81 -9.20 -2.36 5.84
CA ALA A 81 -10.05 -3.51 5.65
C ALA A 81 -9.34 -4.67 4.97
N ILE A 82 -9.57 -5.88 5.49
CA ILE A 82 -9.10 -7.15 4.93
C ILE A 82 -10.26 -8.12 4.80
N GLU A 83 -10.25 -8.94 3.76
CA GLU A 83 -11.18 -10.06 3.60
C GLU A 83 -10.67 -11.28 4.36
N LEU A 84 -11.55 -11.91 5.15
CA LEU A 84 -11.25 -13.14 5.87
C LEU A 84 -12.04 -14.33 5.27
N PRO A 85 -11.41 -15.51 5.15
CA PRO A 85 -12.04 -16.70 4.57
C PRO A 85 -13.33 -17.18 5.27
N ASN A 86 -13.49 -16.85 6.55
CA ASN A 86 -14.59 -17.35 7.38
C ASN A 86 -15.71 -16.34 7.67
N GLY A 87 -15.66 -15.18 7.02
CA GLY A 87 -16.67 -14.13 7.20
C GLY A 87 -16.61 -13.42 8.55
N VAL A 88 -17.42 -12.40 8.70
CA VAL A 88 -17.61 -11.60 9.93
C VAL A 88 -19.10 -11.69 10.32
N GLU A 89 -19.44 -11.33 11.54
CA GLU A 89 -20.83 -11.24 11.99
C GLU A 89 -21.61 -10.20 11.19
N GLU A 90 -22.90 -10.44 10.90
CA GLU A 90 -23.75 -9.51 10.10
C GLU A 90 -23.77 -8.08 10.65
N GLU A 91 -23.65 -7.91 11.97
CA GLU A 91 -23.64 -6.59 12.65
C GLU A 91 -22.31 -5.81 12.39
N PHE A 92 -21.21 -6.52 12.10
CA PHE A 92 -19.89 -5.94 11.87
C PHE A 92 -19.26 -6.55 10.61
N PRO A 93 -19.70 -6.15 9.42
CA PRO A 93 -19.36 -6.84 8.19
C PRO A 93 -17.89 -6.65 7.74
N THR A 94 -17.19 -5.66 8.28
CA THR A 94 -15.80 -5.38 7.86
C THR A 94 -14.80 -5.76 8.95
N THR A 95 -13.82 -6.57 8.59
CA THR A 95 -12.63 -6.83 9.41
C THR A 95 -11.57 -5.78 9.13
N LEU A 96 -11.04 -5.17 10.19
CA LEU A 96 -9.99 -4.16 10.12
C LEU A 96 -8.73 -4.63 10.83
N ILE A 97 -7.59 -4.27 10.27
CA ILE A 97 -6.27 -4.44 10.87
C ILE A 97 -5.77 -3.10 11.38
N THR A 98 -5.13 -3.13 12.56
CA THR A 98 -4.48 -1.98 13.18
C THR A 98 -3.37 -2.43 14.14
N ASN A 99 -2.79 -1.49 14.90
CA ASN A 99 -1.84 -1.81 15.97
C ASN A 99 -2.53 -2.03 17.32
N HIS A 100 -1.90 -2.86 18.16
CA HIS A 100 -2.31 -3.05 19.55
C HIS A 100 -2.27 -1.73 20.34
N HIS A 101 -1.21 -0.93 20.22
CA HIS A 101 -1.07 0.31 20.99
C HIS A 101 -2.14 1.36 20.67
N VAL A 102 -2.76 1.30 19.47
CA VAL A 102 -3.89 2.18 19.08
C VAL A 102 -5.12 1.89 19.93
N ILE A 103 -5.35 0.61 20.28
CA ILE A 103 -6.56 0.16 21.00
C ILE A 103 -6.29 -0.25 22.44
N GLU A 104 -5.05 -0.16 22.92
CA GLU A 104 -4.63 -0.72 24.23
C GLU A 104 -5.49 -0.22 25.39
N ASN A 105 -5.86 1.06 25.40
CA ASN A 105 -6.68 1.65 26.44
C ASN A 105 -8.15 1.20 26.41
N CYS A 106 -8.61 0.73 25.26
CA CYS A 106 -9.99 0.29 25.04
C CYS A 106 -10.22 -1.20 25.28
N ILE A 107 -9.14 -1.97 25.48
CA ILE A 107 -9.27 -3.41 25.73
C ILE A 107 -10.08 -3.67 27.00
N GLY A 108 -11.20 -4.41 26.85
CA GLY A 108 -12.13 -4.73 27.93
C GLY A 108 -13.08 -3.59 28.31
N VAL A 109 -13.20 -2.56 27.47
CA VAL A 109 -14.16 -1.45 27.64
C VAL A 109 -15.09 -1.42 26.43
N ASP A 110 -16.29 -1.99 26.59
CA ASP A 110 -17.27 -2.08 25.52
C ASP A 110 -17.69 -0.71 24.97
N GLY A 111 -17.82 -0.60 23.64
CA GLY A 111 -18.29 0.61 22.97
C GLY A 111 -17.29 1.78 22.96
N SER A 112 -16.06 1.57 23.40
CA SER A 112 -15.02 2.61 23.46
C SER A 112 -14.23 2.78 22.16
N VAL A 113 -14.42 1.90 21.17
CA VAL A 113 -13.77 1.97 19.88
C VAL A 113 -14.78 2.36 18.80
N THR A 114 -14.42 3.40 18.05
CA THR A 114 -15.15 3.81 16.84
C THR A 114 -14.16 3.97 15.69
N VAL A 115 -14.69 3.90 14.46
CA VAL A 115 -13.89 4.04 13.24
C VAL A 115 -14.62 4.96 12.26
N ALA A 116 -13.88 5.77 11.53
CA ALA A 116 -14.44 6.66 10.52
C ALA A 116 -13.72 6.49 9.18
N LEU A 117 -14.48 6.43 8.10
CA LEU A 117 -13.96 6.69 6.76
C LEU A 117 -13.57 8.17 6.62
N LEU A 118 -12.74 8.46 5.64
CA LEU A 118 -12.29 9.81 5.32
C LEU A 118 -13.48 10.78 5.21
N PHE A 119 -13.53 11.78 6.12
CA PHE A 119 -14.57 12.81 6.22
C PHE A 119 -15.98 12.29 6.55
N GLU A 120 -16.13 11.06 7.02
CA GLU A 120 -17.40 10.50 7.45
C GLU A 120 -17.54 10.48 8.99
N GLU A 121 -18.77 10.37 9.48
CA GLU A 121 -19.02 10.27 10.90
C GLU A 121 -18.57 8.88 11.46
N PRO A 122 -18.01 8.84 12.67
CA PRO A 122 -17.56 7.59 13.27
C PRO A 122 -18.70 6.60 13.51
N VAL A 123 -18.45 5.33 13.20
CA VAL A 123 -19.32 4.20 13.49
C VAL A 123 -18.69 3.27 14.51
N LYS A 124 -19.47 2.34 15.06
CA LYS A 124 -19.02 1.40 16.08
C LYS A 124 -18.04 0.36 15.53
N ALA A 125 -17.08 -0.01 16.37
CA ALA A 125 -16.20 -1.14 16.11
C ALA A 125 -16.01 -1.96 17.39
N GLN A 126 -15.65 -3.24 17.23
CA GLN A 126 -15.35 -4.18 18.31
C GLN A 126 -13.93 -4.69 18.18
N ILE A 127 -13.25 -4.87 19.33
CA ILE A 127 -11.94 -5.52 19.37
C ILE A 127 -12.15 -7.03 19.32
N VAL A 128 -11.68 -7.67 18.25
CA VAL A 128 -11.81 -9.12 18.05
C VAL A 128 -10.62 -9.86 18.67
N LYS A 129 -9.40 -9.35 18.41
CA LYS A 129 -8.16 -10.03 18.78
C LYS A 129 -6.99 -9.07 18.75
N TRP A 130 -5.93 -9.35 19.51
CA TRP A 130 -4.69 -8.57 19.50
C TRP A 130 -3.48 -9.42 19.83
N ASP A 131 -2.31 -8.96 19.42
CA ASP A 131 -0.99 -9.46 19.79
C ASP A 131 -0.11 -8.27 20.23
N LYS A 132 0.07 -8.14 21.55
CA LYS A 132 0.87 -7.06 22.13
C LYS A 132 2.36 -7.15 21.74
N ALA A 133 2.89 -8.35 21.59
CA ALA A 133 4.31 -8.57 21.33
C ALA A 133 4.71 -8.11 19.92
N ASN A 134 3.80 -8.23 18.96
CA ASN A 134 3.99 -7.81 17.57
C ASN A 134 3.24 -6.52 17.23
N ASP A 135 2.63 -5.88 18.24
CA ASP A 135 1.88 -4.62 18.10
C ASP A 135 0.80 -4.68 16.99
N LEU A 136 0.01 -5.75 16.95
CA LEU A 136 -1.05 -5.98 15.97
C LEU A 136 -2.40 -6.18 16.64
N ALA A 137 -3.48 -5.75 15.99
CA ALA A 137 -4.85 -5.97 16.43
C ALA A 137 -5.82 -6.14 15.25
N VAL A 138 -6.93 -6.83 15.53
CA VAL A 138 -8.05 -7.05 14.61
C VAL A 138 -9.30 -6.46 15.24
N LEU A 139 -10.01 -5.65 14.46
CA LEU A 139 -11.31 -5.10 14.80
C LEU A 139 -12.38 -5.64 13.84
N ALA A 140 -13.63 -5.63 14.27
CA ALA A 140 -14.80 -5.77 13.42
C ALA A 140 -15.58 -4.46 13.46
N ALA A 141 -16.01 -3.92 12.33
CA ALA A 141 -16.63 -2.61 12.23
C ALA A 141 -17.99 -2.65 11.50
N ASP A 142 -18.91 -1.80 11.93
CA ASP A 142 -20.21 -1.57 11.30
C ASP A 142 -20.03 -0.66 10.06
N LEU A 143 -19.27 -1.16 9.09
CA LEU A 143 -18.96 -0.53 7.81
C LEU A 143 -19.03 -1.57 6.70
N ASP A 144 -19.35 -1.14 5.49
CA ASP A 144 -19.24 -1.95 4.28
C ASP A 144 -18.27 -1.26 3.31
N ILE A 145 -17.01 -1.63 3.38
CA ILE A 145 -15.92 -1.04 2.60
C ILE A 145 -15.07 -2.12 1.91
N PRO A 146 -14.46 -1.80 0.75
CA PRO A 146 -13.64 -2.76 0.04
C PRO A 146 -12.41 -3.18 0.86
N ALA A 147 -12.07 -4.45 0.81
CA ALA A 147 -10.85 -4.99 1.42
C ALA A 147 -9.63 -4.74 0.53
N LEU A 148 -8.46 -4.54 1.15
CA LEU A 148 -7.17 -4.57 0.46
C LEU A 148 -6.67 -6.01 0.35
N ALA A 149 -6.09 -6.34 -0.79
CA ALA A 149 -5.37 -7.60 -0.97
C ALA A 149 -3.99 -7.54 -0.31
N LEU A 150 -3.48 -8.69 0.10
CA LEU A 150 -2.10 -8.84 0.56
C LEU A 150 -1.18 -9.04 -0.65
N SER A 151 0.05 -8.54 -0.57
CA SER A 151 1.05 -8.75 -1.63
C SER A 151 1.56 -10.19 -1.60
N GLU A 152 1.60 -10.81 -2.77
CA GLU A 152 2.17 -12.16 -2.95
C GLU A 152 3.70 -12.16 -2.93
N TYR A 153 4.32 -10.98 -2.99
CA TYR A 153 5.77 -10.84 -3.11
C TYR A 153 6.38 -10.15 -1.89
N GLU A 154 7.49 -10.68 -1.40
CA GLU A 154 8.30 -9.99 -0.40
C GLU A 154 8.92 -8.73 -1.02
N PRO A 155 8.72 -7.54 -0.40
CA PRO A 155 9.31 -6.33 -0.92
C PRO A 155 10.83 -6.30 -0.65
N TRP A 156 11.61 -5.98 -1.69
CA TRP A 156 13.05 -5.86 -1.60
C TRP A 156 13.50 -4.42 -1.33
N PRO A 157 14.72 -4.20 -0.78
CA PRO A 157 15.28 -2.87 -0.64
C PRO A 157 15.24 -2.08 -1.97
N GLY A 158 14.67 -0.87 -1.90
CA GLY A 158 14.43 0.00 -3.05
C GLY A 158 13.04 -0.10 -3.66
N TYR A 159 12.22 -1.10 -3.32
CA TYR A 159 10.83 -1.19 -3.80
C TYR A 159 10.02 0.02 -3.38
N TRP A 160 9.24 0.55 -4.32
CA TRP A 160 8.32 1.65 -4.10
C TRP A 160 7.22 1.27 -3.11
N THR A 161 6.89 2.20 -2.21
CA THR A 161 5.82 2.00 -1.23
C THR A 161 5.01 3.27 -1.02
N MET A 162 3.74 3.09 -0.66
CA MET A 162 2.86 4.14 -0.15
C MET A 162 2.33 3.71 1.22
N ALA A 163 2.54 4.54 2.23
CA ALA A 163 1.87 4.42 3.52
C ALA A 163 0.70 5.40 3.57
N LEU A 164 -0.42 4.97 4.15
CA LEU A 164 -1.63 5.76 4.25
C LEU A 164 -2.17 5.73 5.67
N GLY A 165 -2.76 6.86 6.13
CA GLY A 165 -3.30 6.92 7.47
C GLY A 165 -3.81 8.31 7.87
N SER A 166 -3.89 8.54 9.19
CA SER A 166 -4.43 9.77 9.79
C SER A 166 -3.34 10.56 10.52
N ALA A 167 -2.27 10.90 9.78
CA ALA A 167 -1.07 11.57 10.29
C ALA A 167 -1.41 12.82 11.09
N ASP A 168 -1.04 12.88 12.38
CA ASP A 168 -1.30 14.01 13.29
C ASP A 168 -2.78 14.48 13.29
N GLY A 169 -3.73 13.55 13.02
CA GLY A 169 -5.16 13.83 12.89
C GLY A 169 -5.63 14.27 11.50
N TYR A 170 -4.72 14.34 10.53
CA TYR A 170 -5.08 14.63 9.13
C TYR A 170 -5.45 13.31 8.43
N GLU A 171 -6.73 13.02 8.40
CA GLU A 171 -7.28 11.81 7.78
C GLU A 171 -6.89 11.69 6.30
N GLY A 172 -6.65 10.46 5.84
CA GLY A 172 -6.29 10.17 4.46
C GLY A 172 -4.91 10.65 4.04
N SER A 173 -4.02 10.98 5.00
CA SER A 173 -2.64 11.39 4.73
C SER A 173 -1.88 10.29 3.98
N VAL A 174 -1.13 10.69 2.96
CA VAL A 174 -0.35 9.82 2.08
C VAL A 174 1.14 10.11 2.22
N ALA A 175 1.95 9.08 2.40
CA ALA A 175 3.39 9.17 2.45
C ALA A 175 4.02 8.20 1.44
N PHE A 176 4.70 8.72 0.43
CA PHE A 176 5.47 7.91 -0.52
C PHE A 176 6.87 7.64 0.00
N GLY A 177 7.41 6.49 -0.38
CA GLY A 177 8.75 6.09 0.01
C GLY A 177 9.20 4.83 -0.69
N THR A 178 10.18 4.19 -0.08
CA THR A 178 10.73 2.91 -0.54
C THR A 178 11.06 2.03 0.66
N VAL A 179 11.17 0.74 0.40
CA VAL A 179 11.76 -0.19 1.36
C VAL A 179 13.24 0.13 1.50
N LEU A 180 13.71 0.41 2.70
CA LEU A 180 15.13 0.59 3.00
C LEU A 180 15.81 -0.78 3.22
N ASN A 181 15.16 -1.63 4.02
CA ASN A 181 15.61 -3.00 4.30
C ASN A 181 14.45 -3.82 4.86
N THR A 182 14.62 -5.14 4.93
CA THR A 182 13.65 -6.07 5.49
C THR A 182 14.29 -6.99 6.52
N THR A 183 13.53 -7.31 7.56
CA THR A 183 13.83 -8.38 8.51
C THR A 183 12.71 -9.42 8.44
N THR A 184 12.80 -10.51 9.20
CA THR A 184 11.73 -11.51 9.24
C THR A 184 10.36 -10.91 9.64
N ASN A 185 10.36 -9.94 10.55
CA ASN A 185 9.12 -9.39 11.13
C ASN A 185 8.87 -7.92 10.79
N GLU A 186 9.84 -7.21 10.21
CA GLU A 186 9.77 -5.76 10.04
C GLU A 186 10.23 -5.34 8.65
N LEU A 187 9.60 -4.29 8.14
CA LEU A 187 10.03 -3.51 7.00
C LEU A 187 10.57 -2.18 7.50
N LEU A 188 11.79 -1.84 7.12
CA LEU A 188 12.37 -0.52 7.34
C LEU A 188 12.05 0.34 6.12
N LEU A 189 11.44 1.51 6.33
CA LEU A 189 10.83 2.34 5.29
C LEU A 189 11.39 3.76 5.29
N THR A 190 11.46 4.37 4.10
CA THR A 190 11.78 5.80 3.95
C THR A 190 10.55 6.71 3.93
N ASN A 191 9.34 6.14 3.98
CA ASN A 191 8.08 6.90 4.03
C ASN A 191 8.08 7.86 5.22
N ASN A 192 7.65 9.10 5.00
CA ASN A 192 7.51 10.09 6.07
C ASN A 192 6.23 9.80 6.88
N ILE A 193 6.40 9.13 8.01
CA ILE A 193 5.32 8.68 8.89
C ILE A 193 5.30 9.52 10.16
N SER A 194 4.13 9.87 10.66
CA SER A 194 3.92 10.56 11.93
C SER A 194 2.90 9.83 12.81
N LYS A 195 2.65 10.39 14.00
CA LYS A 195 1.61 9.87 14.90
C LYS A 195 0.25 9.86 14.20
N GLY A 196 -0.54 8.83 14.43
CA GLY A 196 -1.83 8.63 13.76
C GLY A 196 -1.75 7.72 12.52
N ASN A 197 -0.58 7.56 11.88
CA ASN A 197 -0.40 6.56 10.83
C ASN A 197 -0.27 5.13 11.37
N SER A 198 -0.03 4.95 12.67
CA SER A 198 0.05 3.63 13.32
C SER A 198 -1.16 2.78 13.00
N GLY A 199 -0.92 1.55 12.56
CA GLY A 199 -1.95 0.61 12.11
C GLY A 199 -2.34 0.74 10.63
N GLY A 200 -1.91 1.81 9.95
CA GLY A 200 -2.21 2.03 8.54
C GLY A 200 -1.51 1.05 7.61
N PRO A 201 -2.04 0.86 6.39
CA PRO A 201 -1.43 -0.02 5.41
C PRO A 201 -0.18 0.60 4.79
N VAL A 202 0.82 -0.24 4.54
CA VAL A 202 1.89 0.04 3.58
C VAL A 202 1.57 -0.80 2.35
N VAL A 203 1.39 -0.16 1.21
CA VAL A 203 1.06 -0.84 -0.05
C VAL A 203 2.19 -0.72 -1.06
N ASP A 204 2.28 -1.72 -1.93
CA ASP A 204 3.15 -1.74 -3.09
C ASP A 204 2.58 -0.87 -4.25
N ASN A 205 3.24 -0.89 -5.41
CA ASN A 205 2.84 -0.13 -6.59
C ASN A 205 1.59 -0.66 -7.32
N GLU A 206 1.01 -1.77 -6.86
CA GLU A 206 -0.27 -2.32 -7.32
C GLU A 206 -1.40 -2.10 -6.31
N GLY A 207 -1.07 -1.60 -5.12
CA GLY A 207 -2.00 -1.38 -4.02
C GLY A 207 -2.30 -2.62 -3.21
N ASN A 208 -1.39 -3.59 -3.20
CA ASN A 208 -1.43 -4.72 -2.30
C ASN A 208 -0.64 -4.40 -1.03
N VAL A 209 -1.14 -4.82 0.11
CA VAL A 209 -0.50 -4.55 1.39
C VAL A 209 0.77 -5.37 1.54
N VAL A 210 1.88 -4.71 1.88
CA VAL A 210 3.18 -5.31 2.19
C VAL A 210 3.52 -5.23 3.67
N GLY A 211 2.80 -4.41 4.45
CA GLY A 211 3.04 -4.28 5.88
C GLY A 211 2.06 -3.35 6.58
N VAL A 212 2.16 -3.31 7.91
CA VAL A 212 1.34 -2.48 8.81
C VAL A 212 2.25 -1.47 9.51
N VAL A 213 2.02 -0.18 9.30
CA VAL A 213 2.79 0.89 9.98
C VAL A 213 2.72 0.69 11.49
N THR A 214 3.84 0.69 12.19
CA THR A 214 3.83 0.46 13.64
C THR A 214 4.41 1.61 14.46
N PHE A 215 5.64 2.04 14.23
CA PHE A 215 6.22 3.11 15.03
C PHE A 215 7.22 3.98 14.26
N LEU A 216 7.49 5.14 14.85
CA LEU A 216 8.53 6.07 14.42
C LEU A 216 9.83 5.72 15.14
N ALA A 217 10.89 5.50 14.40
CA ALA A 217 12.24 5.39 14.97
C ALA A 217 12.77 6.78 15.31
N LYS A 218 12.58 7.22 16.58
CA LYS A 218 12.76 8.63 17.01
C LYS A 218 14.11 9.27 16.70
N ASP A 219 15.18 8.49 16.59
CA ASP A 219 16.54 9.00 16.37
C ASP A 219 17.17 8.43 15.08
N GLN A 220 16.34 7.92 14.16
CA GLN A 220 16.79 7.26 12.95
C GLN A 220 16.12 7.88 11.72
N GLN A 221 16.74 7.71 10.57
CA GLN A 221 16.24 8.25 9.29
C GLN A 221 15.29 7.27 8.56
N TYR A 222 14.67 6.35 9.30
CA TYR A 222 13.72 5.38 8.76
C TYR A 222 12.55 5.17 9.72
N ASN A 223 11.47 4.65 9.19
CA ASN A 223 10.28 4.23 9.91
C ASN A 223 10.09 2.73 9.79
N VAL A 224 9.23 2.15 10.62
CA VAL A 224 9.04 0.70 10.71
C VAL A 224 7.59 0.33 10.47
N ALA A 225 7.39 -0.72 9.67
CA ALA A 225 6.13 -1.42 9.55
C ALA A 225 6.33 -2.91 9.91
N MET A 226 5.31 -3.53 10.48
CA MET A 226 5.28 -4.98 10.66
C MET A 226 5.10 -5.63 9.29
N SER A 227 5.94 -6.64 8.99
CA SER A 227 5.87 -7.38 7.73
C SER A 227 4.66 -8.32 7.69
N LEU A 228 4.27 -8.76 6.48
CA LEU A 228 3.22 -9.78 6.34
C LEU A 228 3.61 -11.11 7.01
N ASN A 229 4.90 -11.45 7.09
CA ASN A 229 5.33 -12.64 7.83
C ASN A 229 4.96 -12.56 9.32
N ALA A 230 5.17 -11.41 9.96
CA ALA A 230 4.75 -11.20 11.34
C ALA A 230 3.23 -11.21 11.47
N PHE A 231 2.53 -10.55 10.56
CA PHE A 231 1.08 -10.50 10.50
C PHE A 231 0.45 -11.88 10.35
N CYS A 232 0.86 -12.64 9.33
CA CYS A 232 0.32 -13.98 9.04
C CYS A 232 0.67 -15.00 10.14
N ALA A 233 1.86 -14.91 10.74
CA ALA A 233 2.28 -15.85 11.78
C ALA A 233 1.62 -15.58 13.13
N LYS A 234 1.17 -14.36 13.41
CA LYS A 234 0.83 -13.92 14.79
C LYS A 234 -0.62 -13.51 14.97
N ILE A 235 -1.23 -12.86 13.97
CA ILE A 235 -2.53 -12.24 14.16
C ILE A 235 -3.64 -12.92 13.36
N LEU A 236 -3.42 -13.27 12.11
CA LEU A 236 -4.40 -13.99 11.27
C LEU A 236 -3.72 -15.16 10.54
N PRO A 237 -4.38 -16.31 10.42
CA PRO A 237 -3.91 -17.40 9.57
C PRO A 237 -4.07 -16.96 8.12
N CYS A 238 -2.96 -16.62 7.47
CA CYS A 238 -2.92 -16.47 6.01
C CYS A 238 -2.87 -17.85 5.35
N GLU A 239 -3.19 -17.93 4.07
CA GLU A 239 -2.95 -19.14 3.28
C GLU A 239 -1.45 -19.48 3.27
N GLU A 240 -1.11 -20.78 3.10
CA GLU A 240 0.28 -21.27 3.25
C GLU A 240 1.27 -20.58 2.31
N ASP A 241 0.79 -20.03 1.19
CA ASP A 241 1.61 -19.35 0.18
C ASP A 241 2.03 -17.92 0.57
N TYR A 242 1.48 -17.33 1.64
CA TYR A 242 1.84 -15.98 2.12
C TYR A 242 3.09 -15.91 3.00
N TYR A 243 3.71 -17.04 3.28
CA TYR A 243 5.00 -17.03 3.96
C TYR A 243 6.11 -16.80 2.94
N TRP A 244 6.64 -15.59 2.92
CA TRP A 244 7.83 -15.29 2.12
C TRP A 244 8.99 -16.18 2.58
N GLN A 245 9.24 -17.23 1.81
CA GLN A 245 10.35 -18.12 2.09
C GLN A 245 11.63 -17.40 1.66
N ARG A 246 12.46 -17.06 2.66
CA ARG A 246 13.85 -16.70 2.40
C ARG A 246 14.64 -17.97 2.25
N ASP A 247 15.08 -18.25 1.03
CA ASP A 247 16.11 -19.25 0.76
C ASP A 247 17.49 -18.81 1.29
#